data_49b473e161d9558368928b29496567f9
#
_entry.id   49b473e161d9558368928b29496567f9
#
_cell.length_a   1.000
_cell.length_b   1.000
_cell.length_c   1.000
_cell.angle_alpha   90.00
_cell.angle_beta   90.00
_cell.angle_gamma   90.00
#
_symmetry.space_group_name_H-M   'P 1'
#
loop_
_entity.id
_entity.type
_entity.pdbx_description
1 polymer ?
#
loop_
_entity_poly.entity_id
_entity_poly.type
_entity_poly.pdbx_seq_one_letter_code
_entity_poly.pdbx_strand_id
1 'polypeptide(L)'
;MKRVGILTREENLNNKEILYIPKNIYNKLNGKAQVILIPFDFNDNFNKVKGIIDICDGILLPGGDDIYPLELEAVKYLYKLDKPLLGICLGMQTMGVAINGKFGHLNTLEHKSKDKYVHSVDIYKDSLLYSIIGQKKIMVNSRHKDYVVSTDLNVGAVCNDIIEEVEDKTKKCFIGVQWHPEDLDDENSEKLFNFFINKL
;
A
#
# COMPACT_ATOMS: atom_id res chain seq x y z
N MET A 1 -11.56 -19.89 -2.61
CA MET A 1 -10.97 -18.65 -3.15
C MET A 1 -10.26 -17.97 -2.00
N LYS A 2 -9.07 -17.41 -2.20
CA LYS A 2 -8.31 -16.67 -1.18
C LYS A 2 -9.02 -15.36 -0.81
N ARG A 3 -8.88 -14.93 0.44
CA ARG A 3 -9.57 -13.76 1.00
C ARG A 3 -8.58 -12.62 1.22
N VAL A 4 -8.83 -11.48 0.58
CA VAL A 4 -8.08 -10.24 0.77
C VAL A 4 -8.90 -9.29 1.61
N GLY A 5 -8.41 -8.96 2.80
CA GLY A 5 -8.96 -7.89 3.62
C GLY A 5 -8.47 -6.53 3.13
N ILE A 6 -9.36 -5.55 3.03
CA ILE A 6 -9.03 -4.17 2.70
C ILE A 6 -9.56 -3.26 3.80
N LEU A 7 -8.66 -2.54 4.48
CA LEU A 7 -9.07 -1.51 5.42
C LEU A 7 -9.77 -0.38 4.65
N THR A 8 -10.95 0.03 5.12
CA THR A 8 -11.71 1.09 4.45
C THR A 8 -11.08 2.45 4.70
N ARG A 9 -11.49 3.43 3.90
CA ARG A 9 -11.24 4.85 4.12
C ARG A 9 -12.54 5.53 4.48
N GLU A 10 -12.44 6.65 5.20
CA GLU A 10 -13.57 7.48 5.57
C GLU A 10 -13.64 8.73 4.70
N GLU A 11 -14.82 9.12 4.30
CA GLU A 11 -15.07 10.36 3.54
C GLU A 11 -16.42 10.94 3.92
N ASN A 12 -16.51 12.27 3.96
CA ASN A 12 -17.77 12.98 4.10
C ASN A 12 -18.29 13.36 2.71
N LEU A 13 -19.28 12.61 2.23
CA LEU A 13 -19.91 12.86 0.93
C LEU A 13 -21.34 13.36 1.13
N ASN A 14 -21.63 14.61 0.72
CA ASN A 14 -22.95 15.23 0.83
C ASN A 14 -23.52 15.18 2.27
N ASN A 15 -22.73 15.52 3.27
CA ASN A 15 -23.07 15.48 4.71
C ASN A 15 -23.38 14.07 5.23
N LYS A 16 -22.86 13.03 4.57
CA LYS A 16 -22.92 11.65 5.05
C LYS A 16 -21.50 11.12 5.21
N GLU A 17 -21.20 10.60 6.39
CA GLU A 17 -19.99 9.85 6.62
C GLU A 17 -20.12 8.48 5.95
N ILE A 18 -19.17 8.16 5.08
CA ILE A 18 -19.14 6.89 4.35
C ILE A 18 -17.79 6.20 4.57
N LEU A 19 -17.85 4.87 4.67
CA LEU A 19 -16.66 4.04 4.60
C LEU A 19 -16.58 3.43 3.20
N TYR A 20 -15.43 3.56 2.55
CA TYR A 20 -15.28 3.15 1.16
C TYR A 20 -13.92 2.53 0.86
N ILE A 21 -13.81 1.90 -0.29
CA ILE A 21 -12.56 1.61 -0.98
C ILE A 21 -12.64 2.11 -2.42
N PRO A 22 -11.52 2.52 -3.04
CA PRO A 22 -11.49 2.83 -4.46
C PRO A 22 -11.92 1.61 -5.30
N LYS A 23 -12.85 1.81 -6.23
CA LYS A 23 -13.37 0.73 -7.08
C LYS A 23 -12.29 0.07 -7.95
N ASN A 24 -11.26 0.81 -8.33
CA ASN A 24 -10.12 0.31 -9.10
C ASN A 24 -9.30 -0.75 -8.32
N ILE A 25 -9.12 -0.60 -7.01
CA ILE A 25 -8.54 -1.66 -6.16
C ILE A 25 -9.40 -2.93 -6.23
N TYR A 26 -10.73 -2.79 -6.06
CA TYR A 26 -11.63 -3.93 -6.22
C TYR A 26 -11.49 -4.59 -7.59
N ASN A 27 -11.41 -3.81 -8.68
CA ASN A 27 -11.28 -4.32 -10.03
C ASN A 27 -9.99 -5.15 -10.24
N LYS A 28 -8.87 -4.75 -9.62
CA LYS A 28 -7.60 -5.50 -9.69
C LYS A 28 -7.65 -6.87 -9.00
N LEU A 29 -8.53 -7.01 -8.01
CA LEU A 29 -8.71 -8.24 -7.22
C LEU A 29 -9.88 -9.09 -7.70
N ASN A 30 -10.85 -8.49 -8.41
CA ASN A 30 -12.08 -9.16 -8.86
C ASN A 30 -11.78 -10.37 -9.75
N GLY A 31 -12.44 -11.48 -9.45
CA GLY A 31 -12.21 -12.77 -10.12
C GLY A 31 -10.92 -13.50 -9.69
N LYS A 32 -10.01 -12.86 -8.97
CA LYS A 32 -8.74 -13.43 -8.49
C LYS A 32 -8.78 -13.77 -6.99
N ALA A 33 -9.47 -12.95 -6.19
CA ALA A 33 -9.64 -13.17 -4.75
C ALA A 33 -11.03 -12.72 -4.28
N GLN A 34 -11.44 -13.22 -3.12
CA GLN A 34 -12.62 -12.72 -2.42
C GLN A 34 -12.22 -11.48 -1.61
N VAL A 35 -12.86 -10.34 -1.87
CA VAL A 35 -12.59 -9.08 -1.15
C VAL A 35 -13.46 -9.00 0.09
N ILE A 36 -12.83 -8.71 1.24
CA ILE A 36 -13.48 -8.46 2.52
C ILE A 36 -13.17 -7.02 2.93
N LEU A 37 -14.17 -6.16 3.02
CA LEU A 37 -14.00 -4.82 3.55
C LEU A 37 -13.89 -4.88 5.08
N ILE A 38 -12.89 -4.19 5.63
CA ILE A 38 -12.65 -4.10 7.07
C ILE A 38 -12.98 -2.68 7.51
N PRO A 39 -14.22 -2.42 7.95
CA PRO A 39 -14.62 -1.11 8.40
C PRO A 39 -14.01 -0.80 9.78
N PHE A 40 -13.56 0.43 9.95
CA PHE A 40 -13.11 0.95 11.23
C PHE A 40 -13.31 2.47 11.29
N ASP A 41 -13.30 3.02 12.50
CA ASP A 41 -13.39 4.44 12.81
C ASP A 41 -12.05 4.92 13.41
N PHE A 42 -11.78 6.22 13.34
CA PHE A 42 -10.58 6.83 13.90
C PHE A 42 -10.31 6.45 15.36
N ASN A 43 -11.37 6.35 16.16
CA ASN A 43 -11.30 6.02 17.59
C ASN A 43 -11.27 4.52 17.89
N ASP A 44 -11.36 3.69 16.87
CA ASP A 44 -11.33 2.23 17.07
C ASP A 44 -9.96 1.75 17.50
N ASN A 45 -9.94 0.78 18.39
CA ASN A 45 -8.71 0.05 18.71
C ASN A 45 -8.57 -1.18 17.81
N PHE A 46 -7.36 -1.67 17.69
CA PHE A 46 -7.01 -2.80 16.82
C PHE A 46 -7.84 -4.07 17.10
N ASN A 47 -8.23 -4.33 18.35
CA ASN A 47 -9.00 -5.54 18.70
C ASN A 47 -10.34 -5.63 17.97
N LYS A 48 -10.93 -4.47 17.57
CA LYS A 48 -12.19 -4.44 16.82
C LYS A 48 -12.04 -5.09 15.43
N VAL A 49 -10.92 -4.90 14.77
CA VAL A 49 -10.67 -5.40 13.42
C VAL A 49 -9.84 -6.68 13.37
N LYS A 50 -9.14 -7.00 14.46
CA LYS A 50 -8.24 -8.15 14.54
C LYS A 50 -8.87 -9.45 14.07
N GLY A 51 -10.10 -9.76 14.54
CA GLY A 51 -10.80 -10.99 14.18
C GLY A 51 -11.10 -11.07 12.66
N ILE A 52 -11.36 -9.94 12.00
CA ILE A 52 -11.57 -9.89 10.54
C ILE A 52 -10.22 -10.05 9.82
N ILE A 53 -9.17 -9.42 10.32
CA ILE A 53 -7.80 -9.58 9.78
C ILE A 53 -7.35 -11.04 9.87
N ASP A 54 -7.66 -11.73 10.96
CA ASP A 54 -7.26 -13.12 11.20
C ASP A 54 -7.86 -14.09 10.18
N ILE A 55 -9.11 -13.87 9.74
CA ILE A 55 -9.77 -14.71 8.74
C ILE A 55 -9.35 -14.42 7.31
N CYS A 56 -8.64 -13.32 7.05
CA CYS A 56 -8.11 -12.99 5.73
C CYS A 56 -6.78 -13.72 5.46
N ASP A 57 -6.54 -14.09 4.21
CA ASP A 57 -5.28 -14.73 3.78
C ASP A 57 -4.17 -13.69 3.55
N GLY A 58 -4.54 -12.44 3.27
CA GLY A 58 -3.66 -11.27 3.17
C GLY A 58 -4.44 -9.97 3.29
N ILE A 59 -3.72 -8.87 3.45
CA ILE A 59 -4.30 -7.54 3.66
C ILE A 59 -3.75 -6.57 2.61
N LEU A 60 -4.62 -5.67 2.14
CA LEU A 60 -4.25 -4.51 1.33
C LEU A 60 -4.59 -3.24 2.09
N LEU A 61 -3.61 -2.36 2.23
CA LEU A 61 -3.77 -1.01 2.78
C LEU A 61 -3.87 -0.02 1.62
N PRO A 62 -5.03 0.64 1.41
CA PRO A 62 -5.21 1.58 0.32
C PRO A 62 -4.58 2.94 0.59
N GLY A 63 -4.54 3.79 -0.43
CA GLY A 63 -4.24 5.21 -0.30
C GLY A 63 -5.24 5.94 0.59
N GLY A 64 -4.87 7.15 1.05
CA GLY A 64 -5.66 8.00 1.93
C GLY A 64 -4.88 9.24 2.34
N ASP A 65 -5.39 10.01 3.30
CA ASP A 65 -4.77 11.26 3.75
C ASP A 65 -4.10 11.11 5.13
N ASP A 66 -4.67 10.36 6.06
CA ASP A 66 -4.22 10.28 7.45
C ASP A 66 -3.89 8.83 7.86
N ILE A 67 -2.80 8.67 8.61
CA ILE A 67 -2.41 7.39 9.22
C ILE A 67 -3.14 7.24 10.56
N TYR A 68 -3.94 6.20 10.69
CA TYR A 68 -4.63 5.89 11.93
C TYR A 68 -3.79 5.00 12.86
N PRO A 69 -3.85 5.20 14.21
CA PRO A 69 -3.13 4.36 15.16
C PRO A 69 -3.42 2.87 14.99
N LEU A 70 -4.68 2.52 14.72
CA LEU A 70 -5.13 1.15 14.46
C LEU A 70 -4.38 0.51 13.28
N GLU A 71 -4.12 1.27 12.21
CA GLU A 71 -3.40 0.77 11.03
C GLU A 71 -1.93 0.46 11.36
N LEU A 72 -1.28 1.29 12.20
CA LEU A 72 0.09 1.00 12.66
C LEU A 72 0.15 -0.29 13.48
N GLU A 73 -0.84 -0.52 14.35
CA GLU A 73 -0.95 -1.78 15.10
C GLU A 73 -1.23 -2.96 14.18
N ALA A 74 -2.11 -2.79 13.20
CA ALA A 74 -2.42 -3.81 12.19
C ALA A 74 -1.18 -4.21 11.40
N VAL A 75 -0.38 -3.23 10.93
CA VAL A 75 0.88 -3.51 10.21
C VAL A 75 1.85 -4.30 11.07
N LYS A 76 2.09 -3.88 12.33
CA LYS A 76 2.97 -4.61 13.26
C LYS A 76 2.51 -6.03 13.51
N TYR A 77 1.20 -6.23 13.64
CA TYR A 77 0.60 -7.53 13.82
C TYR A 77 0.80 -8.44 12.60
N LEU A 78 0.51 -7.92 11.40
CA LEU A 78 0.69 -8.63 10.14
C LEU A 78 2.17 -8.98 9.89
N TYR A 79 3.08 -8.04 10.18
CA TYR A 79 4.52 -8.25 10.10
C TYR A 79 4.99 -9.40 11.01
N LYS A 80 4.51 -9.43 12.27
CA LYS A 80 4.82 -10.49 13.22
C LYS A 80 4.31 -11.86 12.75
N LEU A 81 3.13 -11.92 12.13
CA LEU A 81 2.52 -13.16 11.63
C LEU A 81 3.07 -13.63 10.28
N ASP A 82 3.92 -12.84 9.63
CA ASP A 82 4.33 -13.06 8.24
C ASP A 82 3.13 -13.20 7.28
N LYS A 83 2.06 -12.43 7.56
CA LYS A 83 0.86 -12.41 6.71
C LYS A 83 1.08 -11.47 5.53
N PRO A 84 0.76 -11.89 4.29
CA PRO A 84 0.90 -11.07 3.10
C PRO A 84 0.26 -9.69 3.25
N LEU A 85 1.04 -8.64 2.96
CA LEU A 85 0.63 -7.25 3.02
C LEU A 85 1.09 -6.50 1.78
N LEU A 86 0.15 -5.83 1.11
CA LEU A 86 0.40 -4.85 0.05
C LEU A 86 -0.05 -3.47 0.52
N GLY A 87 0.85 -2.49 0.55
CA GLY A 87 0.54 -1.09 0.85
C GLY A 87 0.55 -0.22 -0.41
N ILE A 88 -0.44 0.66 -0.57
CA ILE A 88 -0.54 1.60 -1.70
C ILE A 88 -0.56 3.02 -1.13
N CYS A 89 0.33 3.89 -1.59
CA CYS A 89 0.44 5.30 -1.22
C CYS A 89 0.47 5.47 0.32
N LEU A 90 -0.59 5.93 0.95
CA LEU A 90 -0.68 6.00 2.42
C LEU A 90 -0.44 4.64 3.07
N GLY A 91 -0.90 3.54 2.48
CA GLY A 91 -0.66 2.20 2.97
C GLY A 91 0.83 1.85 3.04
N MET A 92 1.61 2.23 2.03
CA MET A 92 3.08 2.11 2.04
C MET A 92 3.71 2.99 3.13
N GLN A 93 3.23 4.23 3.26
CA GLN A 93 3.70 5.16 4.31
C GLN A 93 3.41 4.60 5.70
N THR A 94 2.22 4.04 5.91
CA THR A 94 1.84 3.35 7.15
C THR A 94 2.78 2.18 7.47
N MET A 95 3.16 1.38 6.46
CA MET A 95 4.13 0.29 6.62
C MET A 95 5.49 0.83 7.06
N GLY A 96 6.00 1.87 6.38
CA GLY A 96 7.27 2.50 6.71
C GLY A 96 7.30 3.04 8.14
N VAL A 97 6.26 3.77 8.55
CA VAL A 97 6.15 4.35 9.89
C VAL A 97 5.99 3.26 10.96
N ALA A 98 5.17 2.25 10.72
CA ALA A 98 4.95 1.16 11.67
C ALA A 98 6.25 0.38 11.99
N ILE A 99 7.18 0.33 11.04
CA ILE A 99 8.48 -0.34 11.20
C ILE A 99 9.57 0.73 11.39
N ASN A 100 9.46 1.43 12.51
CA ASN A 100 10.40 2.42 13.03
C ASN A 100 10.71 3.60 12.09
N GLY A 101 9.80 3.91 11.19
CA GLY A 101 10.01 4.96 10.20
C GLY A 101 9.60 6.36 10.67
N LYS A 102 10.02 7.33 9.87
CA LYS A 102 9.62 8.74 10.00
C LYS A 102 8.85 9.18 8.78
N PHE A 103 7.84 9.98 9.01
CA PHE A 103 6.97 10.59 8.03
C PHE A 103 7.40 12.04 7.76
N GLY A 104 7.32 12.47 6.52
CA GLY A 104 7.67 13.83 6.09
C GLY A 104 6.68 14.40 5.10
N HIS A 105 6.74 15.73 4.90
CA HIS A 105 5.90 16.46 3.97
C HIS A 105 6.75 17.07 2.86
N LEU A 106 6.31 16.94 1.61
CA LEU A 106 6.97 17.54 0.44
C LEU A 106 6.56 19.01 0.30
N ASN A 107 7.54 19.88 0.15
CA ASN A 107 7.32 21.31 -0.12
C ASN A 107 7.17 21.61 -1.63
N THR A 108 6.89 20.61 -2.43
CA THR A 108 6.72 20.70 -3.89
C THR A 108 5.44 20.00 -4.34
N LEU A 109 4.90 20.43 -5.49
CA LEU A 109 3.75 19.78 -6.14
C LEU A 109 4.16 18.77 -7.21
N GLU A 110 5.45 18.52 -7.42
CA GLU A 110 5.97 17.62 -8.46
C GLU A 110 5.46 16.18 -8.32
N HIS A 111 5.10 15.75 -7.10
CA HIS A 111 4.54 14.45 -6.80
C HIS A 111 3.00 14.45 -6.69
N LYS A 112 2.33 15.55 -7.13
CA LYS A 112 0.87 15.67 -7.08
C LYS A 112 0.30 16.11 -8.43
N SER A 113 -0.01 15.14 -9.28
CA SER A 113 -0.64 15.38 -10.58
C SER A 113 -1.80 14.40 -10.83
N LYS A 114 -2.70 14.79 -11.74
CA LYS A 114 -3.77 13.92 -12.25
C LYS A 114 -3.35 13.13 -13.50
N ASP A 115 -2.13 13.36 -13.98
CA ASP A 115 -1.61 12.68 -15.17
C ASP A 115 -1.43 11.18 -14.91
N LYS A 116 -1.60 10.39 -15.97
CA LYS A 116 -1.43 8.93 -15.90
C LYS A 116 0.00 8.55 -15.53
N TYR A 117 0.99 9.28 -16.03
CA TYR A 117 2.40 9.11 -15.70
C TYR A 117 2.99 10.46 -15.31
N VAL A 118 3.62 10.54 -14.15
CA VAL A 118 4.11 11.79 -13.57
C VAL A 118 5.63 11.81 -13.52
N HIS A 119 6.25 10.78 -12.95
CA HIS A 119 7.70 10.71 -12.83
C HIS A 119 8.20 9.26 -13.02
N SER A 120 9.51 9.14 -13.18
CA SER A 120 10.16 7.84 -13.20
C SER A 120 10.61 7.43 -11.81
N VAL A 121 10.55 6.13 -11.54
CA VAL A 121 11.05 5.51 -10.32
C VAL A 121 12.22 4.61 -10.68
N ASP A 122 13.36 4.80 -10.00
CA ASP A 122 14.55 3.96 -10.13
C ASP A 122 14.47 2.78 -9.15
N ILE A 123 14.51 1.56 -9.69
CA ILE A 123 14.34 0.32 -8.92
C ILE A 123 15.70 -0.36 -8.71
N TYR A 124 16.03 -0.67 -7.46
CA TYR A 124 17.25 -1.35 -7.11
C TYR A 124 17.23 -2.83 -7.54
N LYS A 125 18.31 -3.31 -8.14
CA LYS A 125 18.36 -4.66 -8.74
C LYS A 125 18.19 -5.80 -7.73
N ASP A 126 18.55 -5.56 -6.49
CA ASP A 126 18.44 -6.54 -5.41
C ASP A 126 17.11 -6.47 -4.67
N SER A 127 16.18 -5.60 -5.09
CA SER A 127 14.86 -5.47 -4.48
C SER A 127 13.92 -6.61 -4.88
N LEU A 128 12.92 -6.85 -4.04
CA LEU A 128 11.78 -7.70 -4.35
C LEU A 128 10.99 -7.12 -5.52
N LEU A 129 10.80 -5.80 -5.53
CA LEU A 129 10.12 -5.11 -6.62
C LEU A 129 10.80 -5.38 -7.97
N TYR A 130 12.15 -5.35 -8.03
CA TYR A 130 12.87 -5.70 -9.26
C TYR A 130 12.61 -7.13 -9.69
N SER A 131 12.56 -8.06 -8.76
CA SER A 131 12.27 -9.48 -9.06
C SER A 131 10.87 -9.70 -9.63
N ILE A 132 9.92 -8.82 -9.26
CA ILE A 132 8.52 -8.84 -9.74
C ILE A 132 8.41 -8.20 -11.13
N ILE A 133 8.98 -7.00 -11.31
CA ILE A 133 8.79 -6.17 -12.51
C ILE A 133 9.83 -6.50 -13.59
N GLY A 134 11.09 -6.74 -13.21
CA GLY A 134 12.19 -7.03 -14.13
C GLY A 134 12.78 -5.79 -14.82
N GLN A 135 12.43 -4.57 -14.39
CA GLN A 135 12.90 -3.31 -14.97
C GLN A 135 13.57 -2.44 -13.91
N LYS A 136 14.64 -1.73 -14.30
CA LYS A 136 15.37 -0.83 -13.40
C LYS A 136 14.73 0.55 -13.24
N LYS A 137 13.85 0.90 -14.16
CA LYS A 137 13.18 2.20 -14.20
C LYS A 137 11.80 2.02 -14.81
N ILE A 138 10.80 2.59 -14.18
CA ILE A 138 9.41 2.62 -14.67
C ILE A 138 8.84 4.02 -14.54
N MET A 139 7.84 4.34 -15.36
CA MET A 139 7.03 5.54 -15.19
C MET A 139 5.82 5.22 -14.33
N VAL A 140 5.48 6.10 -13.39
CA VAL A 140 4.35 5.93 -12.46
C VAL A 140 3.49 7.20 -12.38
N ASN A 141 2.26 7.04 -11.91
CA ASN A 141 1.44 8.16 -11.46
C ASN A 141 1.90 8.64 -10.08
N SER A 142 1.46 9.82 -9.65
CA SER A 142 1.82 10.33 -8.33
C SER A 142 0.77 11.33 -7.85
N ARG A 143 0.30 11.16 -6.60
CA ARG A 143 -0.75 11.99 -5.99
C ARG A 143 -0.46 12.32 -4.53
N HIS A 144 0.76 12.10 -4.08
CA HIS A 144 1.13 12.29 -2.68
C HIS A 144 1.80 13.65 -2.45
N LYS A 145 1.68 14.12 -1.24
CA LYS A 145 2.35 15.29 -0.67
C LYS A 145 3.22 14.89 0.53
N ASP A 146 3.03 13.66 1.01
CA ASP A 146 3.71 13.10 2.16
C ASP A 146 4.52 11.88 1.72
N TYR A 147 5.57 11.55 2.46
CA TYR A 147 6.49 10.45 2.13
C TYR A 147 7.14 9.86 3.36
N VAL A 148 7.71 8.68 3.23
CA VAL A 148 8.56 8.05 4.25
C VAL A 148 9.96 8.65 4.15
N VAL A 149 10.41 9.29 5.22
CA VAL A 149 11.76 9.89 5.30
C VAL A 149 12.81 8.83 5.60
N SER A 150 12.47 7.88 6.48
CA SER A 150 13.33 6.77 6.87
C SER A 150 12.48 5.61 7.40
N THR A 151 13.01 4.40 7.36
CA THR A 151 12.37 3.19 7.91
C THR A 151 13.43 2.10 8.12
N ASP A 152 13.13 1.11 8.96
CA ASP A 152 13.96 -0.10 9.09
C ASP A 152 13.65 -1.15 8.01
N LEU A 153 12.63 -0.91 7.16
CA LEU A 153 12.38 -1.73 5.98
C LEU A 153 13.45 -1.52 4.91
N ASN A 154 13.61 -2.49 4.02
CA ASN A 154 14.41 -2.29 2.82
C ASN A 154 13.71 -1.26 1.90
N VAL A 155 14.49 -0.38 1.30
CA VAL A 155 14.05 0.51 0.23
C VAL A 155 14.40 -0.15 -1.09
N GLY A 156 13.41 -0.46 -1.90
CA GLY A 156 13.61 -1.12 -3.20
C GLY A 156 13.52 -0.17 -4.39
N ALA A 157 12.93 1.03 -4.22
CA ALA A 157 12.84 1.99 -5.30
C ALA A 157 12.76 3.44 -4.79
N VAL A 158 13.26 4.38 -5.60
CA VAL A 158 13.30 5.82 -5.29
C VAL A 158 12.98 6.68 -6.52
N CYS A 159 12.47 7.89 -6.28
CA CYS A 159 12.47 9.00 -7.23
C CYS A 159 13.31 10.12 -6.65
N ASN A 160 14.50 10.37 -7.20
CA ASN A 160 15.51 11.22 -6.58
C ASN A 160 15.80 10.70 -5.15
N ASP A 161 15.55 11.53 -4.12
CA ASP A 161 15.74 11.17 -2.70
C ASP A 161 14.44 10.72 -2.01
N ILE A 162 13.34 10.59 -2.76
CA ILE A 162 12.04 10.18 -2.22
C ILE A 162 11.92 8.66 -2.29
N ILE A 163 11.62 8.03 -1.15
CA ILE A 163 11.32 6.60 -1.08
C ILE A 163 9.99 6.33 -1.78
N GLU A 164 10.03 5.53 -2.83
CA GLU A 164 8.87 5.17 -3.65
C GLU A 164 8.40 3.73 -3.41
N GLU A 165 9.23 2.92 -2.73
CA GLU A 165 8.85 1.56 -2.38
C GLU A 165 9.58 1.10 -1.13
N VAL A 166 8.87 0.34 -0.26
CA VAL A 166 9.43 -0.33 0.91
C VAL A 166 9.04 -1.80 0.93
N GLU A 167 9.96 -2.66 1.41
CA GLU A 167 9.77 -4.10 1.40
C GLU A 167 10.51 -4.79 2.55
N ASP A 168 10.11 -6.03 2.86
CA ASP A 168 10.95 -6.96 3.61
C ASP A 168 11.01 -8.30 2.88
N LYS A 169 12.16 -8.59 2.28
CA LYS A 169 12.42 -9.82 1.51
C LYS A 169 12.43 -11.10 2.35
N THR A 170 12.53 -10.97 3.66
CA THR A 170 12.48 -12.12 4.58
C THR A 170 11.06 -12.58 4.84
N LYS A 171 10.07 -11.74 4.48
CA LYS A 171 8.65 -12.03 4.62
C LYS A 171 8.08 -12.68 3.36
N LYS A 172 6.99 -13.43 3.54
CA LYS A 172 6.27 -14.08 2.46
C LYS A 172 5.83 -13.10 1.36
N CYS A 173 5.30 -11.95 1.76
CA CYS A 173 4.98 -10.80 0.94
C CYS A 173 4.75 -9.59 1.85
N PHE A 174 5.70 -8.70 1.92
CA PHE A 174 5.59 -7.45 2.67
C PHE A 174 6.17 -6.35 1.79
N ILE A 175 5.31 -5.69 1.01
CA ILE A 175 5.70 -4.71 0.00
C ILE A 175 4.70 -3.56 -0.05
N GLY A 176 5.21 -2.34 -0.17
CA GLY A 176 4.39 -1.16 -0.33
C GLY A 176 4.97 -0.21 -1.36
N VAL A 177 4.12 0.38 -2.20
CA VAL A 177 4.50 1.33 -3.25
C VAL A 177 3.84 2.69 -3.03
N GLN A 178 4.57 3.77 -3.35
CA GLN A 178 4.10 5.13 -3.11
C GLN A 178 3.11 5.61 -4.17
N TRP A 179 3.23 5.11 -5.40
CA TRP A 179 2.29 5.41 -6.48
C TRP A 179 1.00 4.58 -6.37
N HIS A 180 0.08 4.79 -7.32
CA HIS A 180 -1.23 4.12 -7.38
C HIS A 180 -1.27 3.12 -8.54
N PRO A 181 -0.77 1.88 -8.36
CA PRO A 181 -0.78 0.84 -9.41
C PRO A 181 -2.20 0.40 -9.78
N GLU A 182 -3.18 0.59 -8.88
CA GLU A 182 -4.58 0.29 -9.16
C GLU A 182 -5.17 1.14 -10.27
N ASP A 183 -4.62 2.34 -10.52
CA ASP A 183 -5.05 3.26 -11.57
C ASP A 183 -4.27 3.12 -12.89
N LEU A 184 -3.31 2.21 -12.92
CA LEU A 184 -2.50 1.95 -14.10
C LEU A 184 -2.90 0.61 -14.74
N ASP A 185 -3.33 0.67 -16.02
CA ASP A 185 -3.61 -0.51 -16.82
C ASP A 185 -2.34 -0.87 -17.60
N ASP A 186 -1.28 -1.25 -16.87
CA ASP A 186 -0.01 -1.65 -17.43
C ASP A 186 0.49 -2.99 -16.85
N GLU A 187 1.46 -3.58 -17.53
CA GLU A 187 2.00 -4.88 -17.18
C GLU A 187 2.67 -4.88 -15.79
N ASN A 188 3.30 -3.76 -15.39
CA ASN A 188 4.02 -3.66 -14.14
C ASN A 188 3.04 -3.70 -12.96
N SER A 189 1.93 -2.97 -13.07
CA SER A 189 0.86 -2.97 -12.08
C SER A 189 0.21 -4.36 -11.96
N GLU A 190 -0.06 -5.02 -13.09
CA GLU A 190 -0.60 -6.38 -13.09
C GLU A 190 0.37 -7.40 -12.45
N LYS A 191 1.68 -7.29 -12.71
CA LYS A 191 2.69 -8.14 -12.07
C LYS A 191 2.69 -7.97 -10.55
N LEU A 192 2.60 -6.74 -10.05
CA LEU A 192 2.58 -6.46 -8.60
C LEU A 192 1.35 -7.07 -7.92
N PHE A 193 0.15 -6.84 -8.47
CA PHE A 193 -1.08 -7.43 -7.92
C PHE A 193 -1.07 -8.97 -8.01
N ASN A 194 -0.63 -9.53 -9.12
CA ASN A 194 -0.54 -10.98 -9.28
C ASN A 194 0.47 -11.60 -8.31
N PHE A 195 1.61 -10.94 -8.08
CA PHE A 195 2.56 -11.37 -7.06
C PHE A 195 1.89 -11.44 -5.69
N PHE A 196 1.24 -10.35 -5.25
CA PHE A 196 0.53 -10.32 -3.97
C PHE A 196 -0.51 -11.45 -3.85
N ILE A 197 -1.36 -11.62 -4.87
CA ILE A 197 -2.41 -12.65 -4.88
C ILE A 197 -1.82 -14.07 -4.81
N ASN A 198 -0.70 -14.32 -5.50
CA ASN A 198 -0.03 -15.63 -5.49
C ASN A 198 0.63 -15.95 -4.14
N LYS A 199 0.83 -14.95 -3.28
CA LYS A 199 1.41 -15.13 -1.94
C LYS A 199 0.36 -15.29 -0.82
N LEU A 200 -0.92 -15.19 -1.14
CA LEU A 200 -2.02 -15.39 -0.19
C LEU A 200 -2.11 -16.82 0.36
#